data_9f037e697859650b3ef5dad981b5c5d9
#
_entry.id   9f037e697859650b3ef5dad981b5c5d9
#
_cell.length_a   1.000
_cell.length_b   1.000
_cell.length_c   1.000
_cell.angle_alpha   90.00
_cell.angle_beta   90.00
_cell.angle_gamma   90.00
#
_symmetry.space_group_name_H-M   'P 1'
#
loop_
_entity.id
_entity.type
_entity.pdbx_description
1 polymer ?
#
loop_
_entity_poly.entity_id
_entity_poly.type
_entity_poly.pdbx_seq_one_letter_code
_entity_poly.pdbx_strand_id
1 'polypeptide(L)'
;MKLLKEKIIGLILIPLTLVLGCAGGDAGLENIQQRGYSDSSRLVSTEWLSSHLNDKNLVVVDLRKKEDYDAGHIPGALHLTPGEVFQQTINGVKGLLPTRTHIEKHLGSIGLTPESVIVLYDGKANLWASRGLWALDVYGHKNTKLLDGVWTKWSAENRATSTETPTVKAYDYRFSGIVNDSLVANWEEVLNSIEDPSKIVCDTRSPEEYAGKDVRADRGGHIPDAKNVNWILGAEESGEFKSAAELKTLYKNAGVTDGKTIFTLCQTAVRATHTWFILSDLLGHDDVKVYDGSWIEWGNNPDLPIKTGG
;
A
#
# COMPACT_ATOMS: atom_id res chain seq x y z
N MET A 1 -62.68 -38.02 52.60
CA MET A 1 -61.88 -38.56 51.49
C MET A 1 -61.70 -37.43 50.45
N LYS A 2 -60.57 -36.74 50.47
CA LYS A 2 -60.28 -35.58 49.58
C LYS A 2 -59.44 -36.09 48.43
N LEU A 3 -59.93 -35.95 47.20
CA LEU A 3 -59.18 -36.18 45.97
C LEU A 3 -58.27 -35.00 45.66
N LEU A 4 -56.98 -35.27 45.62
CA LEU A 4 -55.96 -34.29 45.10
C LEU A 4 -56.07 -34.30 43.56
N LYS A 5 -56.24 -33.11 42.99
CA LYS A 5 -56.06 -32.81 41.55
C LYS A 5 -54.65 -32.44 41.30
N GLU A 6 -53.88 -33.25 40.62
CA GLU A 6 -52.56 -32.89 40.08
C GLU A 6 -52.77 -32.00 38.86
N LYS A 7 -52.07 -30.84 38.90
CA LYS A 7 -51.97 -29.96 37.75
C LYS A 7 -50.67 -30.33 36.96
N ILE A 8 -50.89 -30.85 35.75
CA ILE A 8 -49.83 -31.05 34.77
C ILE A 8 -49.46 -29.68 34.18
N ILE A 9 -48.27 -29.18 34.48
CA ILE A 9 -47.71 -28.00 33.85
C ILE A 9 -47.00 -28.46 32.56
N GLY A 10 -47.60 -28.19 31.42
CA GLY A 10 -47.00 -28.44 30.12
C GLY A 10 -45.87 -27.49 29.86
N LEU A 11 -44.65 -28.02 29.79
CA LEU A 11 -43.44 -27.24 29.38
C LEU A 11 -43.48 -27.09 27.86
N ILE A 12 -43.80 -25.89 27.40
CA ILE A 12 -43.71 -25.53 25.98
C ILE A 12 -42.23 -25.30 25.68
N LEU A 13 -41.57 -26.23 25.01
CA LEU A 13 -40.26 -26.03 24.38
C LEU A 13 -40.46 -25.15 23.14
N ILE A 14 -40.01 -23.88 23.23
CA ILE A 14 -39.87 -23.01 22.07
C ILE A 14 -38.53 -23.39 21.40
N PRO A 15 -38.53 -23.84 20.14
CA PRO A 15 -37.28 -24.07 19.44
C PRO A 15 -36.56 -22.70 19.21
N LEU A 16 -35.41 -22.52 19.83
CA LEU A 16 -34.52 -21.44 19.57
C LEU A 16 -33.90 -21.66 18.17
N THR A 17 -34.52 -21.10 17.14
CA THR A 17 -33.92 -21.03 15.81
C THR A 17 -32.74 -20.13 15.89
N LEU A 18 -31.53 -20.72 15.90
CA LEU A 18 -30.29 -20.00 15.70
C LEU A 18 -30.31 -19.44 14.28
N VAL A 19 -30.62 -18.16 14.14
CA VAL A 19 -30.35 -17.41 12.89
C VAL A 19 -28.85 -17.26 12.81
N LEU A 20 -28.18 -18.14 12.03
CA LEU A 20 -26.83 -17.88 11.56
C LEU A 20 -26.93 -16.65 10.62
N GLY A 21 -26.82 -15.47 11.17
CA GLY A 21 -26.59 -14.26 10.40
C GLY A 21 -25.25 -14.39 9.68
N CYS A 22 -25.20 -13.99 8.41
CA CYS A 22 -23.98 -13.85 7.62
C CYS A 22 -23.05 -12.81 8.30
N ALA A 23 -22.23 -13.26 9.23
CA ALA A 23 -21.23 -12.43 9.93
C ALA A 23 -19.84 -12.52 9.25
N GLY A 24 -19.78 -12.96 7.99
CA GLY A 24 -18.49 -13.20 7.30
C GLY A 24 -17.76 -11.93 6.82
N GLY A 25 -18.48 -10.82 6.59
CA GLY A 25 -17.87 -9.63 5.98
C GLY A 25 -17.03 -8.77 6.91
N ASP A 26 -17.34 -8.74 8.20
CA ASP A 26 -16.72 -7.80 9.15
C ASP A 26 -15.53 -8.41 9.92
N ALA A 27 -15.45 -9.73 10.06
CA ALA A 27 -14.42 -10.40 10.86
C ALA A 27 -12.99 -10.11 10.38
N GLY A 28 -12.78 -10.00 9.06
CA GLY A 28 -11.48 -9.68 8.48
C GLY A 28 -11.06 -8.23 8.72
N LEU A 29 -12.01 -7.28 8.75
CA LEU A 29 -11.75 -5.88 9.08
C LEU A 29 -11.48 -5.70 10.57
N GLU A 30 -12.16 -6.43 11.45
CA GLU A 30 -11.89 -6.42 12.89
C GLU A 30 -10.44 -6.81 13.19
N ASN A 31 -9.87 -7.79 12.49
CA ASN A 31 -8.46 -8.15 12.64
C ASN A 31 -7.52 -6.99 12.29
N ILE A 32 -7.77 -6.27 11.19
CA ILE A 32 -6.96 -5.10 10.80
C ILE A 32 -7.08 -3.99 11.84
N GLN A 33 -8.29 -3.70 12.34
CA GLN A 33 -8.54 -2.68 13.35
C GLN A 33 -7.82 -2.99 14.69
N GLN A 34 -7.73 -4.27 15.07
CA GLN A 34 -7.05 -4.71 16.30
C GLN A 34 -5.53 -4.52 16.25
N ARG A 35 -4.93 -4.25 15.07
CA ARG A 35 -3.49 -3.97 14.96
C ARG A 35 -3.11 -2.57 15.43
N GLY A 36 -4.08 -1.72 15.80
CA GLY A 36 -3.86 -0.44 16.46
C GLY A 36 -3.34 0.67 15.54
N TYR A 37 -3.61 0.59 14.24
CA TYR A 37 -3.26 1.63 13.27
C TYR A 37 -4.02 2.93 13.54
N SER A 38 -3.41 4.06 13.16
CA SER A 38 -4.03 5.39 13.22
C SER A 38 -5.20 5.47 12.24
N ASP A 39 -4.98 5.05 11.00
CA ASP A 39 -6.02 4.87 9.99
C ASP A 39 -5.80 3.54 9.24
N SER A 40 -6.78 2.67 9.26
CA SER A 40 -6.79 1.40 8.51
C SER A 40 -7.85 1.37 7.41
N SER A 41 -8.55 2.47 7.15
CA SER A 41 -9.68 2.54 6.21
C SER A 41 -9.29 2.18 4.78
N ARG A 42 -8.00 2.27 4.47
CA ARG A 42 -7.42 1.96 3.16
C ARG A 42 -6.83 0.54 3.06
N LEU A 43 -6.94 -0.27 4.11
CA LEU A 43 -6.61 -1.69 4.08
C LEU A 43 -7.87 -2.53 4.00
N VAL A 44 -7.82 -3.60 3.21
CA VAL A 44 -8.83 -4.64 3.18
C VAL A 44 -8.20 -6.00 3.37
N SER A 45 -8.85 -6.88 4.14
CA SER A 45 -8.41 -8.26 4.31
C SER A 45 -8.78 -9.12 3.11
N THR A 46 -8.15 -10.27 2.98
CA THR A 46 -8.50 -11.28 1.98
C THR A 46 -9.94 -11.77 2.16
N GLU A 47 -10.44 -11.86 3.40
CA GLU A 47 -11.80 -12.25 3.72
C GLU A 47 -12.81 -11.20 3.27
N TRP A 48 -12.56 -9.93 3.62
CA TRP A 48 -13.40 -8.82 3.18
C TRP A 48 -13.46 -8.78 1.65
N LEU A 49 -12.31 -8.80 0.96
CA LEU A 49 -12.28 -8.75 -0.50
C LEU A 49 -13.04 -9.92 -1.12
N SER A 50 -12.86 -11.14 -0.59
CA SER A 50 -13.57 -12.33 -1.08
C SER A 50 -15.09 -12.19 -1.02
N SER A 51 -15.63 -11.51 -0.01
CA SER A 51 -17.08 -11.28 0.14
C SER A 51 -17.61 -10.10 -0.68
N HIS A 52 -16.73 -9.21 -1.19
CA HIS A 52 -17.10 -7.98 -1.90
C HIS A 52 -16.73 -7.99 -3.38
N LEU A 53 -16.24 -9.12 -3.95
CA LEU A 53 -15.83 -9.20 -5.36
C LEU A 53 -16.93 -8.83 -6.36
N ASN A 54 -18.20 -8.93 -5.95
CA ASN A 54 -19.36 -8.61 -6.80
C ASN A 54 -19.92 -7.20 -6.57
N ASP A 55 -19.27 -6.38 -5.76
CA ASP A 55 -19.73 -5.02 -5.49
C ASP A 55 -19.58 -4.16 -6.74
N LYS A 56 -20.66 -3.46 -7.10
CA LYS A 56 -20.81 -2.80 -8.40
C LYS A 56 -19.67 -1.85 -8.79
N ASN A 57 -19.10 -1.12 -7.83
CA ASN A 57 -18.07 -0.11 -8.10
C ASN A 57 -16.67 -0.56 -7.64
N LEU A 58 -16.56 -1.78 -7.10
CA LEU A 58 -15.28 -2.31 -6.67
C LEU A 58 -14.54 -2.92 -7.86
N VAL A 59 -13.30 -2.49 -8.05
CA VAL A 59 -12.42 -3.01 -9.10
C VAL A 59 -11.11 -3.47 -8.46
N VAL A 60 -10.81 -4.75 -8.63
CA VAL A 60 -9.55 -5.35 -8.16
C VAL A 60 -8.52 -5.22 -9.28
N VAL A 61 -7.33 -4.75 -8.94
CA VAL A 61 -6.23 -4.59 -9.92
C VAL A 61 -4.99 -5.36 -9.44
N ASP A 62 -4.56 -6.30 -10.25
CA ASP A 62 -3.34 -7.10 -10.07
C ASP A 62 -2.14 -6.36 -10.66
N LEU A 63 -1.14 -6.11 -9.84
CA LEU A 63 0.12 -5.45 -10.20
C LEU A 63 1.30 -6.43 -10.23
N ARG A 64 1.06 -7.74 -10.26
CA ARG A 64 2.09 -8.75 -10.46
C ARG A 64 2.55 -8.77 -11.93
N LYS A 65 3.54 -9.58 -12.23
CA LYS A 65 3.93 -9.84 -13.62
C LYS A 65 2.76 -10.46 -14.40
N LYS A 66 2.70 -10.17 -15.69
CA LYS A 66 1.61 -10.67 -16.56
C LYS A 66 1.54 -12.20 -16.55
N GLU A 67 2.68 -12.88 -16.53
CA GLU A 67 2.76 -14.34 -16.48
C GLU A 67 2.16 -14.92 -15.18
N ASP A 68 2.39 -14.24 -14.05
CA ASP A 68 1.83 -14.63 -12.75
C ASP A 68 0.31 -14.42 -12.72
N TYR A 69 -0.16 -13.31 -13.31
CA TYR A 69 -1.59 -13.04 -13.46
C TYR A 69 -2.28 -14.10 -14.33
N ASP A 70 -1.68 -14.44 -15.48
CA ASP A 70 -2.23 -15.43 -16.40
C ASP A 70 -2.25 -16.85 -15.82
N ALA A 71 -1.29 -17.17 -14.95
CA ALA A 71 -1.27 -18.43 -14.24
C ALA A 71 -2.36 -18.57 -13.17
N GLY A 72 -2.88 -17.44 -12.68
CA GLY A 72 -3.97 -17.38 -11.72
C GLY A 72 -4.02 -16.05 -10.98
N HIS A 73 -5.21 -15.48 -10.86
CA HIS A 73 -5.45 -14.19 -10.19
C HIS A 73 -6.74 -14.22 -9.38
N ILE A 74 -7.00 -13.18 -8.60
CA ILE A 74 -8.26 -13.00 -7.87
C ILE A 74 -9.40 -12.89 -8.88
N PRO A 75 -10.53 -13.62 -8.73
CA PRO A 75 -11.62 -13.59 -9.71
C PRO A 75 -12.08 -12.17 -10.01
N GLY A 76 -12.18 -11.84 -11.30
CA GLY A 76 -12.58 -10.51 -11.76
C GLY A 76 -11.49 -9.44 -11.72
N ALA A 77 -10.29 -9.74 -11.22
CA ALA A 77 -9.20 -8.79 -11.20
C ALA A 77 -8.74 -8.42 -12.61
N LEU A 78 -8.44 -7.14 -12.81
CA LEU A 78 -7.82 -6.58 -14.00
C LEU A 78 -6.31 -6.50 -13.81
N HIS A 79 -5.55 -6.52 -14.90
CA HIS A 79 -4.08 -6.46 -14.83
C HIS A 79 -3.56 -5.10 -15.30
N LEU A 80 -2.57 -4.58 -14.59
CA LEU A 80 -1.72 -3.48 -15.02
C LEU A 80 -0.25 -3.83 -14.77
N THR A 81 0.63 -3.52 -15.74
CA THR A 81 2.08 -3.59 -15.56
C THR A 81 2.54 -2.34 -14.79
N PRO A 82 2.88 -2.46 -13.49
CA PRO A 82 3.04 -1.28 -12.63
C PRO A 82 4.19 -0.36 -13.07
N GLY A 83 5.29 -0.90 -13.62
CA GLY A 83 6.40 -0.11 -14.14
C GLY A 83 6.01 0.73 -15.37
N GLU A 84 5.06 0.28 -16.18
CA GLU A 84 4.55 1.04 -17.33
C GLU A 84 3.56 2.12 -16.91
N VAL A 85 2.77 1.86 -15.87
CA VAL A 85 1.70 2.76 -15.42
C VAL A 85 2.20 3.81 -14.45
N PHE A 86 3.03 3.43 -13.47
CA PHE A 86 3.39 4.27 -12.32
C PHE A 86 4.85 4.72 -12.31
N GLN A 87 5.59 4.50 -13.40
CA GLN A 87 6.95 5.02 -13.58
C GLN A 87 7.17 5.55 -14.99
N GLN A 88 7.94 6.63 -15.09
CA GLN A 88 8.35 7.23 -16.35
C GLN A 88 9.79 7.76 -16.26
N THR A 89 10.49 7.83 -17.38
CA THR A 89 11.76 8.58 -17.46
C THR A 89 11.46 10.01 -17.86
N ILE A 90 11.77 10.98 -17.00
CA ILE A 90 11.54 12.40 -17.22
C ILE A 90 12.87 13.12 -17.04
N ASN A 91 13.31 13.92 -18.02
CA ASN A 91 14.58 14.65 -17.99
C ASN A 91 15.81 13.77 -17.67
N GLY A 92 15.80 12.52 -18.14
CA GLY A 92 16.88 11.54 -17.89
C GLY A 92 16.79 10.80 -16.56
N VAL A 93 15.95 11.23 -15.62
CA VAL A 93 15.72 10.54 -14.35
C VAL A 93 14.67 9.43 -14.54
N LYS A 94 15.05 8.18 -14.21
CA LYS A 94 14.20 7.02 -14.34
C LYS A 94 13.29 6.85 -13.12
N GLY A 95 12.09 6.29 -13.34
CA GLY A 95 11.21 5.85 -12.25
C GLY A 95 10.38 6.95 -11.61
N LEU A 96 10.40 8.16 -12.17
CA LEU A 96 9.57 9.27 -11.69
C LEU A 96 8.07 9.00 -11.89
N LEU A 97 7.25 9.67 -11.09
CA LEU A 97 5.81 9.70 -11.23
C LEU A 97 5.43 10.17 -12.64
N PRO A 98 4.69 9.38 -13.42
CA PRO A 98 4.25 9.78 -14.74
C PRO A 98 3.30 10.96 -14.69
N THR A 99 3.13 11.63 -15.83
CA THR A 99 2.14 12.69 -15.95
C THR A 99 0.73 12.16 -15.66
N ARG A 100 -0.13 13.04 -15.17
CA ARG A 100 -1.56 12.77 -14.93
C ARG A 100 -2.24 12.08 -16.13
N THR A 101 -2.05 12.62 -17.33
CA THR A 101 -2.64 12.09 -18.56
C THR A 101 -2.13 10.68 -18.89
N HIS A 102 -0.88 10.37 -18.57
CA HIS A 102 -0.33 9.03 -18.77
C HIS A 102 -1.09 8.01 -17.91
N ILE A 103 -1.27 8.29 -16.63
CA ILE A 103 -1.99 7.38 -15.70
C ILE A 103 -3.47 7.31 -16.12
N GLU A 104 -4.13 8.42 -16.43
CA GLU A 104 -5.52 8.46 -16.92
C GLU A 104 -5.75 7.51 -18.10
N LYS A 105 -4.83 7.49 -19.06
CA LYS A 105 -4.91 6.60 -20.22
C LYS A 105 -4.91 5.13 -19.82
N HIS A 106 -4.02 4.74 -18.90
CA HIS A 106 -3.91 3.34 -18.45
C HIS A 106 -5.12 2.92 -17.62
N LEU A 107 -5.58 3.76 -16.69
CA LEU A 107 -6.77 3.47 -15.90
C LEU A 107 -8.01 3.36 -16.77
N GLY A 108 -8.16 4.27 -17.73
CA GLY A 108 -9.29 4.24 -18.68
C GLY A 108 -9.27 3.01 -19.59
N SER A 109 -8.09 2.54 -20.01
CA SER A 109 -7.97 1.36 -20.88
C SER A 109 -8.52 0.08 -20.25
N ILE A 110 -8.49 -0.02 -18.93
CA ILE A 110 -9.07 -1.13 -18.15
C ILE A 110 -10.46 -0.80 -17.59
N GLY A 111 -11.11 0.26 -18.09
CA GLY A 111 -12.50 0.60 -17.76
C GLY A 111 -12.74 1.22 -16.39
N LEU A 112 -11.68 1.68 -15.69
CA LEU A 112 -11.85 2.41 -14.43
C LEU A 112 -12.53 3.76 -14.65
N THR A 113 -13.31 4.18 -13.67
CA THR A 113 -13.98 5.49 -13.61
C THR A 113 -13.55 6.25 -12.35
N PRO A 114 -13.77 7.56 -12.26
CA PRO A 114 -13.47 8.33 -11.06
C PRO A 114 -14.21 7.86 -9.79
N GLU A 115 -15.33 7.14 -9.97
CA GLU A 115 -16.16 6.58 -8.89
C GLU A 115 -15.75 5.17 -8.47
N SER A 116 -14.80 4.56 -9.18
CA SER A 116 -14.33 3.20 -8.85
C SER A 116 -13.68 3.16 -7.46
N VAL A 117 -14.02 2.16 -6.68
CA VAL A 117 -13.26 1.76 -5.48
C VAL A 117 -12.22 0.77 -5.93
N ILE A 118 -10.95 1.19 -5.93
CA ILE A 118 -9.86 0.39 -6.47
C ILE A 118 -9.19 -0.38 -5.33
N VAL A 119 -9.13 -1.70 -5.43
CA VAL A 119 -8.30 -2.53 -4.55
C VAL A 119 -7.07 -2.98 -5.33
N LEU A 120 -5.90 -2.49 -4.92
CA LEU A 120 -4.62 -2.87 -5.51
C LEU A 120 -4.00 -4.03 -4.75
N TYR A 121 -3.41 -4.97 -5.46
CA TYR A 121 -2.56 -5.99 -4.85
C TYR A 121 -1.38 -6.35 -5.75
N ASP A 122 -0.35 -6.91 -5.14
CA ASP A 122 0.82 -7.45 -5.83
C ASP A 122 1.24 -8.81 -5.23
N GLY A 123 2.42 -9.28 -5.56
CA GLY A 123 2.99 -10.53 -5.04
C GLY A 123 4.04 -10.33 -3.94
N LYS A 124 4.27 -9.08 -3.48
CA LYS A 124 5.37 -8.80 -2.57
C LYS A 124 5.05 -7.63 -1.61
N ALA A 125 4.29 -7.94 -0.56
CA ALA A 125 4.06 -7.05 0.58
C ALA A 125 3.62 -5.63 0.19
N ASN A 126 2.73 -5.50 -0.79
CA ASN A 126 2.22 -4.20 -1.27
C ASN A 126 3.30 -3.24 -1.83
N LEU A 127 4.39 -3.76 -2.36
CA LEU A 127 5.49 -2.97 -2.93
C LEU A 127 5.02 -2.04 -4.06
N TRP A 128 4.42 -2.63 -5.09
CA TRP A 128 3.87 -1.89 -6.22
C TRP A 128 2.47 -1.34 -5.96
N ALA A 129 1.70 -2.02 -5.14
CA ALA A 129 0.37 -1.56 -4.76
C ALA A 129 0.46 -0.22 -4.00
N SER A 130 1.43 -0.04 -3.10
CA SER A 130 1.69 1.25 -2.44
C SER A 130 2.13 2.34 -3.42
N ARG A 131 2.94 1.99 -4.44
CA ARG A 131 3.32 2.96 -5.49
C ARG A 131 2.09 3.42 -6.29
N GLY A 132 1.21 2.48 -6.64
CA GLY A 132 -0.05 2.80 -7.31
C GLY A 132 -0.96 3.68 -6.45
N LEU A 133 -1.15 3.31 -5.18
CA LEU A 133 -1.96 4.06 -4.24
C LEU A 133 -1.45 5.50 -4.06
N TRP A 134 -0.15 5.69 -3.82
CA TRP A 134 0.45 7.01 -3.70
C TRP A 134 0.28 7.85 -4.99
N ALA A 135 0.53 7.26 -6.17
CA ALA A 135 0.37 7.95 -7.44
C ALA A 135 -1.08 8.41 -7.68
N LEU A 136 -2.06 7.57 -7.31
CA LEU A 136 -3.47 7.89 -7.38
C LEU A 136 -3.85 9.01 -6.40
N ASP A 137 -3.27 9.01 -5.21
CA ASP A 137 -3.48 10.08 -4.21
C ASP A 137 -2.92 11.42 -4.67
N VAL A 138 -1.71 11.44 -5.25
CA VAL A 138 -1.13 12.66 -5.81
C VAL A 138 -2.08 13.28 -6.84
N TYR A 139 -2.73 12.47 -7.66
CA TYR A 139 -3.67 12.98 -8.67
C TYR A 139 -5.13 13.05 -8.22
N GLY A 140 -5.41 12.76 -6.94
CA GLY A 140 -6.69 13.01 -6.29
C GLY A 140 -7.74 11.92 -6.43
N HIS A 141 -7.37 10.67 -6.79
CA HIS A 141 -8.27 9.53 -6.68
C HIS A 141 -8.19 8.92 -5.26
N LYS A 142 -9.16 9.25 -4.42
CA LYS A 142 -9.13 8.90 -2.98
C LYS A 142 -9.64 7.50 -2.64
N ASN A 143 -10.39 6.86 -3.54
CA ASN A 143 -11.03 5.57 -3.28
C ASN A 143 -10.11 4.39 -3.63
N THR A 144 -8.85 4.44 -3.19
CA THR A 144 -7.88 3.36 -3.40
C THR A 144 -7.58 2.65 -2.09
N LYS A 145 -7.55 1.33 -2.13
CA LYS A 145 -7.27 0.44 -1.01
C LYS A 145 -6.17 -0.56 -1.37
N LEU A 146 -5.49 -1.08 -0.37
CA LEU A 146 -4.50 -2.15 -0.48
C LEU A 146 -5.06 -3.46 0.08
N LEU A 147 -4.82 -4.57 -0.62
CA LEU A 147 -5.08 -5.90 -0.09
C LEU A 147 -3.98 -6.27 0.91
N ASP A 148 -4.32 -6.34 2.19
CA ASP A 148 -3.40 -6.73 3.25
C ASP A 148 -3.11 -8.24 3.21
N GLY A 149 -1.83 -8.60 3.05
CA GLY A 149 -1.38 -9.97 2.80
C GLY A 149 -1.20 -10.32 1.33
N VAL A 150 -1.56 -9.43 0.42
CA VAL A 150 -1.32 -9.53 -1.04
C VAL A 150 -1.74 -10.89 -1.63
N TRP A 151 -1.19 -11.26 -2.80
CA TRP A 151 -1.41 -12.58 -3.39
C TRP A 151 -0.92 -13.74 -2.51
N THR A 152 0.15 -13.53 -1.76
CA THR A 152 0.74 -14.57 -0.89
C THR A 152 -0.26 -15.13 0.09
N LYS A 153 -0.96 -14.25 0.82
CA LYS A 153 -1.99 -14.66 1.79
C LYS A 153 -3.23 -15.22 1.09
N TRP A 154 -3.69 -14.56 0.00
CA TRP A 154 -4.85 -15.01 -0.76
C TRP A 154 -4.71 -16.47 -1.21
N SER A 155 -3.55 -16.82 -1.78
CA SER A 155 -3.25 -18.18 -2.25
C SER A 155 -3.04 -19.17 -1.10
N ALA A 156 -2.36 -18.77 -0.03
CA ALA A 156 -2.12 -19.61 1.14
C ALA A 156 -3.43 -20.00 1.85
N GLU A 157 -4.44 -19.13 1.81
CA GLU A 157 -5.80 -19.40 2.32
C GLU A 157 -6.66 -20.24 1.37
N ASN A 158 -6.12 -20.68 0.24
CA ASN A 158 -6.83 -21.45 -0.80
C ASN A 158 -8.13 -20.76 -1.26
N ARG A 159 -8.13 -19.41 -1.33
CA ARG A 159 -9.27 -18.66 -1.85
C ARG A 159 -9.44 -18.86 -3.33
N ALA A 160 -10.64 -18.57 -3.85
CA ALA A 160 -10.97 -18.72 -5.27
C ALA A 160 -9.98 -17.95 -6.16
N THR A 161 -9.58 -18.60 -7.26
CA THR A 161 -8.72 -18.01 -8.29
C THR A 161 -9.35 -18.19 -9.66
N SER A 162 -8.97 -17.37 -10.63
CA SER A 162 -9.40 -17.44 -12.03
C SER A 162 -8.19 -17.28 -12.95
N THR A 163 -8.29 -17.82 -14.14
CA THR A 163 -7.40 -17.54 -15.27
C THR A 163 -8.13 -16.77 -16.38
N GLU A 164 -9.41 -16.46 -16.17
CA GLU A 164 -10.25 -15.73 -17.12
C GLU A 164 -9.99 -14.23 -17.03
N THR A 165 -9.45 -13.63 -18.08
CA THR A 165 -9.29 -12.17 -18.17
C THR A 165 -10.65 -11.51 -18.43
N PRO A 166 -11.11 -10.63 -17.52
CA PRO A 166 -12.39 -9.94 -17.70
C PRO A 166 -12.41 -9.09 -18.96
N THR A 167 -13.52 -9.13 -19.70
CA THR A 167 -13.76 -8.20 -20.82
C THR A 167 -14.28 -6.89 -20.25
N VAL A 168 -13.54 -5.81 -20.48
CA VAL A 168 -13.91 -4.48 -20.03
C VAL A 168 -14.13 -3.54 -21.21
N LYS A 169 -15.01 -2.56 -21.03
CA LYS A 169 -15.17 -1.45 -21.97
C LYS A 169 -14.29 -0.31 -21.49
N ALA A 170 -13.38 0.15 -22.34
CA ALA A 170 -12.57 1.31 -22.05
C ALA A 170 -13.43 2.55 -21.71
N TYR A 171 -12.94 3.36 -20.79
CA TYR A 171 -13.55 4.59 -20.32
C TYR A 171 -12.60 5.78 -20.52
N ASP A 172 -13.11 6.96 -20.81
CA ASP A 172 -12.30 8.19 -20.85
C ASP A 172 -12.09 8.69 -19.42
N TYR A 173 -11.18 7.99 -18.70
CA TYR A 173 -10.90 8.30 -17.30
C TYR A 173 -10.25 9.67 -17.17
N ARG A 174 -10.75 10.48 -16.24
CA ARG A 174 -10.17 11.76 -15.83
C ARG A 174 -10.18 11.85 -14.32
N PHE A 175 -9.04 12.20 -13.75
CA PHE A 175 -9.01 12.51 -12.33
C PHE A 175 -9.90 13.71 -12.03
N SER A 176 -10.77 13.60 -11.06
CA SER A 176 -11.65 14.69 -10.62
C SER A 176 -11.01 15.57 -9.55
N GLY A 177 -9.98 15.05 -8.86
CA GLY A 177 -9.30 15.73 -7.76
C GLY A 177 -8.26 16.76 -8.21
N ILE A 178 -7.87 17.61 -7.26
CA ILE A 178 -6.75 18.53 -7.40
C ILE A 178 -5.45 17.75 -7.17
N VAL A 179 -4.39 18.10 -7.88
CA VAL A 179 -3.05 17.53 -7.65
C VAL A 179 -2.59 17.87 -6.23
N ASN A 180 -2.15 16.87 -5.50
CA ASN A 180 -1.65 17.02 -4.15
C ASN A 180 -0.11 16.97 -4.13
N ASP A 181 0.51 18.10 -4.46
CA ASP A 181 1.97 18.23 -4.50
C ASP A 181 2.61 18.09 -3.11
N SER A 182 1.84 18.21 -2.02
CA SER A 182 2.36 18.04 -0.66
C SER A 182 2.84 16.60 -0.36
N LEU A 183 2.46 15.63 -1.17
CA LEU A 183 2.92 14.22 -1.05
C LEU A 183 4.26 13.96 -1.75
N VAL A 184 4.73 14.91 -2.55
CA VAL A 184 5.93 14.78 -3.39
C VAL A 184 7.02 15.70 -2.88
N ALA A 185 8.24 15.21 -2.76
CA ALA A 185 9.42 16.02 -2.51
C ALA A 185 10.35 15.96 -3.72
N ASN A 186 11.07 17.06 -3.96
CA ASN A 186 12.15 17.15 -4.92
C ASN A 186 13.53 17.10 -4.23
N TRP A 187 14.61 17.06 -5.01
CA TRP A 187 15.96 16.96 -4.46
C TRP A 187 16.38 18.22 -3.70
N GLU A 188 15.88 19.41 -4.05
CA GLU A 188 16.17 20.68 -3.36
C GLU A 188 15.59 20.67 -1.95
N GLU A 189 14.34 20.20 -1.77
CA GLU A 189 13.72 20.07 -0.45
C GLU A 189 14.51 19.10 0.44
N VAL A 190 14.97 17.98 -0.13
CA VAL A 190 15.77 16.98 0.57
C VAL A 190 17.17 17.50 0.89
N LEU A 191 17.80 18.23 -0.03
CA LEU A 191 19.10 18.89 0.24
C LEU A 191 18.99 19.87 1.41
N ASN A 192 17.92 20.66 1.43
CA ASN A 192 17.65 21.64 2.48
C ASN A 192 17.18 20.99 3.80
N SER A 193 17.05 19.66 3.84
CA SER A 193 16.75 18.91 5.09
C SER A 193 18.00 18.45 5.83
N ILE A 194 19.16 18.47 5.18
CA ILE A 194 20.41 18.07 5.80
C ILE A 194 20.74 19.07 6.91
N GLU A 195 21.09 18.57 8.10
CA GLU A 195 21.36 19.37 9.31
C GLU A 195 20.13 20.11 9.89
N ASP A 196 18.92 19.95 9.32
CA ASP A 196 17.69 20.51 9.88
C ASP A 196 17.05 19.52 10.89
N PRO A 197 17.08 19.81 12.21
CA PRO A 197 16.57 18.88 13.22
C PRO A 197 15.04 18.68 13.16
N SER A 198 14.31 19.54 12.44
CA SER A 198 12.86 19.41 12.22
C SER A 198 12.52 18.47 11.06
N LYS A 199 13.51 17.93 10.36
CA LYS A 199 13.32 17.08 9.18
C LYS A 199 14.06 15.76 9.33
N ILE A 200 13.60 14.74 8.65
CA ILE A 200 14.20 13.40 8.62
C ILE A 200 14.17 12.86 7.20
N VAL A 201 15.30 12.35 6.73
CA VAL A 201 15.37 11.54 5.52
C VAL A 201 15.33 10.07 5.94
N CYS A 202 14.31 9.32 5.51
CA CYS A 202 14.17 7.89 5.73
C CYS A 202 14.56 7.12 4.47
N ASP A 203 15.75 6.56 4.44
CA ASP A 203 16.23 5.70 3.35
C ASP A 203 15.73 4.28 3.53
N THR A 204 14.86 3.85 2.62
CA THR A 204 14.16 2.56 2.72
C THR A 204 14.86 1.43 1.95
N ARG A 205 16.09 1.67 1.48
CA ARG A 205 16.91 0.68 0.78
C ARG A 205 17.51 -0.35 1.76
N SER A 206 18.14 -1.36 1.19
CA SER A 206 18.88 -2.32 2.02
C SER A 206 20.07 -1.66 2.73
N PRO A 207 20.57 -2.24 3.84
CA PRO A 207 21.78 -1.75 4.50
C PRO A 207 23.00 -1.71 3.57
N GLU A 208 23.09 -2.65 2.62
CA GLU A 208 24.20 -2.71 1.65
C GLU A 208 24.12 -1.56 0.63
N GLU A 209 22.91 -1.23 0.13
CA GLU A 209 22.70 -0.06 -0.74
C GLU A 209 23.04 1.23 0.02
N TYR A 210 22.55 1.36 1.27
CA TYR A 210 22.77 2.50 2.14
C TYR A 210 24.26 2.71 2.44
N ALA A 211 24.98 1.66 2.78
CA ALA A 211 26.41 1.72 3.06
C ALA A 211 27.30 1.95 1.82
N GLY A 212 26.70 1.91 0.61
CA GLY A 212 27.43 2.05 -0.65
C GLY A 212 28.17 0.79 -1.10
N LYS A 213 27.79 -0.38 -0.59
CA LYS A 213 28.33 -1.69 -0.99
C LYS A 213 27.59 -2.29 -2.19
N ASP A 214 26.27 -2.08 -2.29
CA ASP A 214 25.46 -2.39 -3.47
C ASP A 214 25.18 -1.10 -4.23
N VAL A 215 25.94 -0.83 -5.29
CA VAL A 215 25.91 0.43 -6.07
C VAL A 215 24.97 0.27 -7.27
N ARG A 216 23.89 1.04 -7.29
CA ARG A 216 22.86 1.01 -8.36
C ARG A 216 22.64 2.36 -9.03
N ALA A 217 23.59 3.28 -8.89
CA ALA A 217 23.69 4.59 -9.52
C ALA A 217 25.17 4.85 -9.82
N ASP A 218 25.53 6.03 -10.31
CA ASP A 218 26.93 6.38 -10.57
C ASP A 218 27.76 6.40 -9.27
N ARG A 219 27.13 6.69 -8.13
CA ARG A 219 27.76 6.70 -6.81
C ARG A 219 26.97 5.87 -5.81
N GLY A 220 27.67 5.16 -4.92
CA GLY A 220 27.09 4.41 -3.78
C GLY A 220 27.09 5.27 -2.51
N GLY A 221 26.29 4.85 -1.52
CA GLY A 221 26.19 5.53 -0.24
C GLY A 221 24.77 6.01 0.06
N HIS A 222 24.65 7.05 0.89
CA HIS A 222 23.38 7.61 1.33
C HIS A 222 23.45 9.14 1.49
N ILE A 223 22.29 9.77 1.60
CA ILE A 223 22.14 11.20 1.91
C ILE A 223 22.66 11.43 3.34
N PRO A 224 23.50 12.46 3.58
CA PRO A 224 23.97 12.75 4.94
C PRO A 224 22.81 12.83 5.95
N ASP A 225 23.02 12.25 7.12
CA ASP A 225 22.08 12.18 8.25
C ASP A 225 20.79 11.37 8.04
N ALA A 226 20.61 10.77 6.85
CA ALA A 226 19.50 9.86 6.57
C ALA A 226 19.48 8.68 7.56
N LYS A 227 18.27 8.22 7.88
CA LYS A 227 18.01 7.05 8.73
C LYS A 227 17.65 5.87 7.84
N ASN A 228 18.36 4.75 7.99
CA ASN A 228 18.08 3.56 7.19
C ASN A 228 17.04 2.66 7.88
N VAL A 229 15.94 2.43 7.20
CA VAL A 229 14.92 1.43 7.57
C VAL A 229 14.56 0.65 6.33
N ASN A 230 15.10 -0.55 6.17
CA ASN A 230 14.76 -1.40 5.02
C ASN A 230 13.25 -1.64 4.98
N TRP A 231 12.61 -1.23 3.88
CA TRP A 231 11.15 -1.25 3.71
C TRP A 231 10.47 -2.57 4.07
N ILE A 232 11.12 -3.71 3.75
CA ILE A 232 10.54 -5.03 3.97
C ILE A 232 10.36 -5.37 5.46
N LEU A 233 11.07 -4.68 6.36
CA LEU A 233 10.91 -4.86 7.81
C LEU A 233 9.56 -4.37 8.32
N GLY A 234 8.81 -3.62 7.52
CA GLY A 234 7.45 -3.17 7.81
C GLY A 234 6.37 -4.21 7.52
N ALA A 235 6.74 -5.35 6.93
CA ALA A 235 5.81 -6.40 6.55
C ALA A 235 6.11 -7.73 7.26
N GLU A 236 5.09 -8.56 7.39
CA GLU A 236 5.18 -9.96 7.78
C GLU A 236 5.51 -10.85 6.58
N GLU A 237 5.91 -12.10 6.83
CA GLU A 237 6.15 -13.08 5.75
C GLU A 237 4.90 -13.39 4.92
N SER A 238 3.73 -13.26 5.53
CA SER A 238 2.43 -13.35 4.85
C SER A 238 2.14 -12.23 3.86
N GLY A 239 2.95 -11.15 3.89
CA GLY A 239 2.77 -9.94 3.10
C GLY A 239 1.84 -8.90 3.76
N GLU A 240 1.34 -9.17 4.95
CA GLU A 240 0.57 -8.21 5.75
C GLU A 240 1.49 -7.14 6.35
N PHE A 241 0.96 -5.95 6.62
CA PHE A 241 1.71 -4.96 7.40
C PHE A 241 1.83 -5.40 8.86
N LYS A 242 2.93 -5.11 9.52
CA LYS A 242 3.13 -5.34 10.95
C LYS A 242 2.19 -4.47 11.77
N SER A 243 1.92 -4.87 13.03
CA SER A 243 1.10 -4.08 13.94
C SER A 243 1.69 -2.68 14.18
N ALA A 244 0.83 -1.71 14.52
CA ALA A 244 1.27 -0.34 14.82
C ALA A 244 2.32 -0.29 15.94
N ALA A 245 2.25 -1.16 16.92
CA ALA A 245 3.23 -1.23 18.01
C ALA A 245 4.62 -1.65 17.50
N GLU A 246 4.69 -2.66 16.64
CA GLU A 246 5.94 -3.12 16.03
C GLU A 246 6.51 -2.06 15.07
N LEU A 247 5.66 -1.45 14.24
CA LEU A 247 6.05 -0.38 13.32
C LEU A 247 6.58 0.84 14.08
N LYS A 248 5.90 1.30 15.13
CA LYS A 248 6.36 2.40 15.99
C LYS A 248 7.73 2.09 16.60
N THR A 249 7.93 0.86 17.04
CA THR A 249 9.22 0.42 17.61
C THR A 249 10.31 0.41 16.55
N LEU A 250 10.02 -0.12 15.35
CA LEU A 250 10.96 -0.18 14.22
C LEU A 250 11.47 1.22 13.85
N TYR A 251 10.56 2.14 13.57
CA TYR A 251 10.91 3.50 13.12
C TYR A 251 11.54 4.34 14.22
N LYS A 252 11.03 4.26 15.45
CA LYS A 252 11.62 4.96 16.61
C LYS A 252 13.06 4.53 16.88
N ASN A 253 13.37 3.23 16.81
CA ASN A 253 14.72 2.71 17.01
C ASN A 253 15.71 3.21 15.94
N ALA A 254 15.24 3.48 14.75
CA ALA A 254 16.02 4.09 13.68
C ALA A 254 16.12 5.62 13.78
N GLY A 255 15.41 6.25 14.72
CA GLY A 255 15.37 7.71 14.87
C GLY A 255 14.39 8.40 13.94
N VAL A 256 13.47 7.66 13.30
CA VAL A 256 12.34 8.22 12.55
C VAL A 256 11.18 8.42 13.53
N THR A 257 10.93 9.68 13.86
CA THR A 257 9.97 10.06 14.93
C THR A 257 8.93 11.03 14.41
N ASP A 258 7.78 11.03 15.06
CA ASP A 258 6.68 11.94 14.78
C ASP A 258 7.02 13.41 15.07
N GLY A 259 6.18 14.33 14.55
CA GLY A 259 6.31 15.78 14.73
C GLY A 259 7.39 16.42 13.85
N LYS A 260 7.85 15.74 12.82
CA LYS A 260 8.84 16.22 11.86
C LYS A 260 8.37 15.99 10.43
N THR A 261 8.88 16.77 9.48
CA THR A 261 8.76 16.45 8.05
C THR A 261 9.63 15.22 7.73
N ILE A 262 9.04 14.18 7.18
CA ILE A 262 9.76 12.95 6.83
C ILE A 262 9.79 12.79 5.32
N PHE A 263 10.99 12.69 4.75
CA PHE A 263 11.21 12.39 3.34
C PHE A 263 11.56 10.91 3.20
N THR A 264 10.72 10.13 2.51
CA THR A 264 11.04 8.73 2.21
C THR A 264 11.69 8.62 0.84
N LEU A 265 12.75 7.81 0.72
CA LEU A 265 13.40 7.51 -0.56
C LEU A 265 13.79 6.04 -0.66
N CYS A 266 14.03 5.59 -1.88
CA CYS A 266 14.70 4.32 -2.14
C CYS A 266 15.60 4.41 -3.38
N GLN A 267 15.55 3.45 -4.31
CA GLN A 267 16.25 3.55 -5.60
C GLN A 267 15.47 4.39 -6.62
N THR A 268 14.15 4.14 -6.74
CA THR A 268 13.22 4.75 -7.71
C THR A 268 11.82 4.96 -7.11
N ALA A 269 11.76 5.34 -5.87
CA ALA A 269 10.59 5.65 -5.04
C ALA A 269 9.54 4.52 -4.83
N VAL A 270 9.68 3.32 -5.41
CA VAL A 270 8.69 2.24 -5.22
C VAL A 270 8.65 1.73 -3.78
N ARG A 271 9.81 1.39 -3.18
CA ARG A 271 9.90 0.98 -1.77
C ARG A 271 9.57 2.15 -0.82
N ALA A 272 9.88 3.36 -1.23
CA ALA A 272 9.63 4.57 -0.46
C ALA A 272 8.13 4.81 -0.24
N THR A 273 7.28 4.53 -1.23
CA THR A 273 5.82 4.68 -1.09
C THR A 273 5.20 3.67 -0.13
N HIS A 274 5.78 2.46 0.02
CA HIS A 274 5.37 1.51 1.05
C HIS A 274 5.63 2.08 2.46
N THR A 275 6.82 2.63 2.69
CA THR A 275 7.16 3.29 3.96
C THR A 275 6.33 4.55 4.18
N TRP A 276 6.08 5.34 3.11
CA TRP A 276 5.18 6.48 3.19
C TRP A 276 3.79 6.07 3.68
N PHE A 277 3.18 5.02 3.12
CA PHE A 277 1.88 4.52 3.56
C PHE A 277 1.90 4.07 5.04
N ILE A 278 2.96 3.40 5.48
CA ILE A 278 3.10 3.03 6.89
C ILE A 278 3.14 4.28 7.79
N LEU A 279 3.97 5.24 7.45
CA LEU A 279 4.16 6.41 8.30
C LEU A 279 2.94 7.33 8.30
N SER A 280 2.36 7.64 7.12
CA SER A 280 1.23 8.56 7.00
C SER A 280 -0.07 7.94 7.47
N ASP A 281 -0.46 6.79 6.92
CA ASP A 281 -1.77 6.19 7.18
C ASP A 281 -1.74 5.34 8.46
N LEU A 282 -0.85 4.34 8.52
CA LEU A 282 -0.90 3.37 9.61
C LEU A 282 -0.40 3.95 10.94
N LEU A 283 0.59 4.83 10.93
CA LEU A 283 1.13 5.46 12.13
C LEU A 283 0.60 6.87 12.38
N GLY A 284 0.02 7.54 11.37
CA GLY A 284 -0.61 8.85 11.49
C GLY A 284 0.37 10.00 11.63
N HIS A 285 1.54 9.93 10.95
CA HIS A 285 2.45 11.07 10.87
C HIS A 285 1.89 12.12 9.89
N ASP A 286 1.82 13.38 10.30
CA ASP A 286 1.13 14.44 9.55
C ASP A 286 1.85 14.90 8.29
N ASP A 287 3.19 14.86 8.27
CA ASP A 287 4.01 15.43 7.17
C ASP A 287 5.03 14.41 6.65
N VAL A 288 4.56 13.53 5.78
CA VAL A 288 5.38 12.51 5.12
C VAL A 288 5.33 12.71 3.61
N LYS A 289 6.48 12.92 3.00
CA LYS A 289 6.63 13.13 1.56
C LYS A 289 7.49 12.03 0.94
N VAL A 290 7.20 11.67 -0.30
CA VAL A 290 8.05 10.78 -1.08
C VAL A 290 9.00 11.62 -1.93
N TYR A 291 10.31 11.46 -1.73
CA TYR A 291 11.31 11.97 -2.65
C TYR A 291 11.31 11.08 -3.91
N ASP A 292 10.56 11.54 -4.92
CA ASP A 292 10.26 10.74 -6.10
C ASP A 292 11.50 10.42 -6.94
N GLY A 293 12.44 11.36 -7.08
CA GLY A 293 13.73 11.15 -7.77
C GLY A 293 14.61 10.11 -7.09
N SER A 294 14.52 9.98 -5.76
CA SER A 294 15.20 8.96 -4.97
C SER A 294 16.72 8.86 -5.25
N TRP A 295 17.31 7.70 -4.98
CA TRP A 295 18.75 7.51 -5.14
C TRP A 295 19.22 7.55 -6.61
N ILE A 296 18.38 7.17 -7.56
CA ILE A 296 18.73 7.22 -8.99
C ILE A 296 18.96 8.68 -9.48
N GLU A 297 18.27 9.65 -8.87
CA GLU A 297 18.53 11.06 -9.12
C GLU A 297 19.71 11.56 -8.28
N TRP A 298 19.68 11.33 -6.96
CA TRP A 298 20.68 11.81 -6.02
C TRP A 298 22.08 11.28 -6.29
N GLY A 299 22.21 9.95 -6.45
CA GLY A 299 23.47 9.26 -6.67
C GLY A 299 24.11 9.56 -8.03
N ASN A 300 23.32 9.98 -9.03
CA ASN A 300 23.81 10.37 -10.36
C ASN A 300 24.09 11.88 -10.47
N ASN A 301 23.73 12.70 -9.49
CA ASN A 301 24.03 14.11 -9.48
C ASN A 301 25.36 14.37 -8.73
N PRO A 302 26.47 14.74 -9.42
CA PRO A 302 27.78 14.91 -8.80
C PRO A 302 27.83 16.05 -7.76
N ASP A 303 26.92 17.01 -7.83
CA ASP A 303 26.89 18.19 -6.95
C ASP A 303 26.20 17.91 -5.60
N LEU A 304 25.50 16.77 -5.45
CA LEU A 304 24.81 16.43 -4.22
C LEU A 304 25.72 15.66 -3.25
N PRO A 305 25.66 15.97 -1.94
CA PRO A 305 26.52 15.35 -0.94
C PRO A 305 26.14 13.88 -0.68
N ILE A 306 27.13 13.05 -0.42
CA ILE A 306 26.98 11.62 -0.11
C ILE A 306 27.87 11.25 1.07
N LYS A 307 27.34 10.37 1.93
CA LYS A 307 28.11 9.60 2.92
C LYS A 307 28.14 8.12 2.53
N THR A 308 29.19 7.42 2.95
CA THR A 308 29.35 5.97 2.80
C THR A 308 29.60 5.33 4.14
N GLY A 309 29.31 4.04 4.27
CA GLY A 309 29.38 3.34 5.58
C GLY A 309 28.09 3.53 6.38
N GLY A 310 28.04 2.96 7.59
CA GLY A 310 26.88 2.98 8.49
C GLY A 310 26.91 1.82 9.45
#